data_b7cc793b0b44aac4e60f09f84faa2ace
#
_entry.id   b7cc793b0b44aac4e60f09f84faa2ace
#
_cell.length_a   1.000
_cell.length_b   1.000
_cell.length_c   1.000
_cell.angle_alpha   90.00
_cell.angle_beta   90.00
_cell.angle_gamma   90.00
#
_symmetry.space_group_name_H-M   'P 1'
#
loop_
_entity.id
_entity.type
_entity.pdbx_description
1 polymer ?
#
loop_
_entity_poly.entity_id
_entity_poly.type
_entity_poly.pdbx_seq_one_letter_code
_entity_poly.pdbx_strand_id
1 'polypeptide(L)'
;MATATSQKKWRRKHRLVKSQLNVMAKKHVHDELEDFAGVFRLRGKGEAVTFAAFVTRALVQRADFDAKAARMLDDFAEAYHRDRDIHSA
;
A
#
# COMPACT_ATOMS: atom_id res chain seq x y z
N MET A 1 13.20 -28.33 -0.76
CA MET A 1 12.84 -27.10 0.00
C MET A 1 13.30 -25.86 -0.76
N ALA A 2 12.42 -24.89 -0.89
CA ALA A 2 12.77 -23.65 -1.62
C ALA A 2 13.77 -22.82 -0.82
N THR A 3 14.84 -22.39 -1.46
CA THR A 3 15.81 -21.48 -0.86
C THR A 3 15.34 -20.04 -1.00
N ALA A 4 15.96 -19.12 -0.28
CA ALA A 4 15.66 -17.69 -0.40
C ALA A 4 15.85 -17.20 -1.85
N THR A 5 16.86 -17.72 -2.55
CA THR A 5 17.12 -17.40 -3.95
C THR A 5 15.98 -17.86 -4.86
N SER A 6 15.47 -19.08 -4.63
CA SER A 6 14.35 -19.62 -5.39
C SER A 6 13.08 -18.80 -5.17
N GLN A 7 12.83 -18.37 -3.92
CA GLN A 7 11.69 -17.52 -3.60
C GLN A 7 11.78 -16.16 -4.28
N LYS A 8 12.98 -15.58 -4.33
CA LYS A 8 13.21 -14.30 -5.02
C LYS A 8 12.93 -14.43 -6.51
N LYS A 9 13.41 -15.50 -7.13
CA LYS A 9 13.14 -15.78 -8.55
C LYS A 9 11.66 -15.91 -8.83
N TRP A 10 10.95 -16.67 -8.00
CA TRP A 10 9.51 -16.86 -8.13
C TRP A 10 8.76 -15.53 -8.03
N ARG A 11 9.06 -14.70 -7.03
CA ARG A 11 8.42 -13.39 -6.85
C ARG A 11 8.67 -12.48 -8.05
N ARG A 12 9.90 -12.46 -8.54
CA ARG A 12 10.25 -11.64 -9.70
C ARG A 12 9.48 -12.06 -10.93
N LYS A 13 9.38 -13.37 -11.15
CA LYS A 13 8.68 -13.94 -12.30
C LYS A 13 7.18 -13.65 -12.25
N HIS A 14 6.57 -13.66 -11.07
CA HIS A 14 5.12 -13.56 -10.89
C HIS A 14 4.63 -12.18 -10.48
N ARG A 15 5.53 -11.23 -10.25
CA ARG A 15 5.13 -9.91 -9.73
C ARG A 15 4.20 -9.13 -10.65
N LEU A 16 4.24 -9.38 -11.95
CA LEU A 16 3.39 -8.70 -12.92
C LEU A 16 2.15 -9.51 -13.28
N VAL A 17 2.01 -10.70 -12.74
CA VAL A 17 0.83 -11.53 -12.97
C VAL A 17 -0.28 -11.05 -12.04
N LYS A 18 -1.44 -10.79 -12.62
CA LYS A 18 -2.60 -10.37 -11.84
C LYS A 18 -3.13 -11.53 -11.02
N SER A 19 -3.41 -11.26 -9.76
CA SER A 19 -4.16 -12.18 -8.92
C SER A 19 -5.15 -11.37 -8.08
N GLN A 20 -6.18 -12.04 -7.60
CA GLN A 20 -7.23 -11.37 -6.87
C GLN A 20 -6.78 -11.06 -5.44
N LEU A 21 -7.01 -9.82 -5.01
CA LEU A 21 -6.80 -9.40 -3.61
C LEU A 21 -8.18 -9.22 -2.97
N ASN A 22 -8.49 -10.08 -2.00
CA ASN A 22 -9.75 -10.01 -1.28
C ASN A 22 -9.51 -9.42 0.11
N VAL A 23 -10.00 -8.21 0.33
CA VAL A 23 -9.84 -7.50 1.59
C VAL A 23 -11.20 -6.98 2.04
N MET A 24 -11.56 -7.28 3.27
CA MET A 24 -12.71 -6.65 3.90
C MET A 24 -12.26 -5.37 4.58
N ALA A 25 -12.96 -4.30 4.31
CA ALA A 25 -12.63 -2.99 4.87
C ALA A 25 -13.90 -2.27 5.27
N LYS A 26 -13.80 -1.38 6.25
CA LYS A 26 -14.91 -0.56 6.67
C LYS A 26 -15.33 0.37 5.53
N LYS A 27 -16.60 0.80 5.56
CA LYS A 27 -17.16 1.61 4.49
C LYS A 27 -16.33 2.87 4.22
N HIS A 28 -15.81 3.51 5.28
CA HIS A 28 -15.04 4.75 5.10
C HIS A 28 -13.77 4.52 4.26
N VAL A 29 -13.17 3.34 4.33
CA VAL A 29 -12.01 3.00 3.50
C VAL A 29 -12.41 2.87 2.03
N HIS A 30 -13.56 2.25 1.77
CA HIS A 30 -14.11 2.18 0.41
C HIS A 30 -14.37 3.57 -0.15
N ASP A 31 -14.96 4.45 0.64
CA ASP A 31 -15.25 5.81 0.22
C ASP A 31 -13.96 6.59 -0.06
N GLU A 32 -12.94 6.43 0.79
CA GLU A 32 -11.63 7.05 0.59
C GLU A 32 -10.97 6.57 -0.69
N LEU A 33 -11.05 5.28 -0.98
CA LEU A 33 -10.47 4.74 -2.22
C LEU A 33 -11.16 5.33 -3.46
N GLU A 34 -12.47 5.51 -3.40
CA GLU A 34 -13.20 6.16 -4.48
C GLU A 34 -12.79 7.63 -4.63
N ASP A 35 -12.61 8.33 -3.53
CA ASP A 35 -12.14 9.71 -3.54
C ASP A 35 -10.74 9.82 -4.16
N PHE A 36 -9.83 8.93 -3.77
CA PHE A 36 -8.48 8.91 -4.34
C PHE A 36 -8.53 8.62 -5.84
N ALA A 37 -9.40 7.72 -6.26
CA ALA A 37 -9.57 7.43 -7.68
C ALA A 37 -9.99 8.69 -8.45
N GLY A 38 -10.87 9.51 -7.88
CA GLY A 38 -11.27 10.76 -8.50
C GLY A 38 -10.15 11.79 -8.52
N VAL A 39 -9.47 11.98 -7.39
CA VAL A 39 -8.42 12.99 -7.26
C VAL A 39 -7.23 12.68 -8.17
N PHE A 40 -6.83 11.43 -8.26
CA PHE A 40 -5.65 11.03 -9.02
C PHE A 40 -5.97 10.44 -10.40
N ARG A 41 -7.22 10.54 -10.84
CA ARG A 41 -7.67 10.10 -12.16
C ARG A 41 -7.40 8.62 -12.40
N LEU A 42 -7.78 7.81 -11.42
CA LEU A 42 -7.64 6.36 -11.50
C LEU A 42 -8.95 5.74 -11.99
N ARG A 43 -8.89 4.51 -12.44
CA ARG A 43 -10.05 3.83 -13.02
C ARG A 43 -11.10 3.43 -11.99
N GLY A 44 -10.75 3.35 -10.71
CA GLY A 44 -11.67 2.97 -9.67
C GLY A 44 -10.95 2.51 -8.42
N LYS A 45 -11.68 1.88 -7.49
CA LYS A 45 -11.12 1.44 -6.21
C LYS A 45 -9.98 0.43 -6.38
N GLY A 46 -10.08 -0.47 -7.35
CA GLY A 46 -9.04 -1.46 -7.59
C GLY A 46 -7.70 -0.81 -7.93
N GLU A 47 -7.74 0.17 -8.84
CA GLU A 47 -6.53 0.90 -9.18
C GLU A 47 -6.07 1.79 -8.03
N ALA A 48 -7.00 2.30 -7.22
CA ALA A 48 -6.64 3.09 -6.04
C ALA A 48 -5.80 2.26 -5.06
N VAL A 49 -6.11 0.98 -4.90
CA VAL A 49 -5.30 0.08 -4.06
C VAL A 49 -3.90 -0.07 -4.65
N THR A 50 -3.79 -0.28 -5.94
CA THR A 50 -2.50 -0.38 -6.64
C THR A 50 -1.70 0.90 -6.49
N PHE A 51 -2.37 2.04 -6.66
CA PHE A 51 -1.76 3.36 -6.51
C PHE A 51 -1.27 3.57 -5.08
N ALA A 52 -2.06 3.21 -4.08
CA ALA A 52 -1.67 3.35 -2.68
C ALA A 52 -0.43 2.51 -2.37
N ALA A 53 -0.36 1.29 -2.89
CA ALA A 53 0.82 0.44 -2.72
C ALA A 53 2.04 1.08 -3.38
N PHE A 54 1.89 1.63 -4.58
CA PHE A 54 2.97 2.33 -5.27
C PHE A 54 3.47 3.52 -4.47
N VAL A 55 2.56 4.37 -4.00
CA VAL A 55 2.93 5.57 -3.24
C VAL A 55 3.61 5.20 -1.93
N THR A 56 3.10 4.20 -1.23
CA THR A 56 3.69 3.74 0.02
C THR A 56 5.12 3.24 -0.21
N ARG A 57 5.33 2.44 -1.25
CA ARG A 57 6.68 1.96 -1.59
C ARG A 57 7.61 3.11 -1.94
N ALA A 58 7.13 4.07 -2.71
CA ALA A 58 7.92 5.25 -3.07
C ALA A 58 8.33 6.05 -1.84
N LEU A 59 7.41 6.22 -0.88
CA LEU A 59 7.72 6.91 0.37
C LEU A 59 8.76 6.15 1.21
N VAL A 60 8.63 4.83 1.29
CA VAL A 60 9.60 4.01 2.02
C VAL A 60 10.99 4.16 1.41
N GLN A 61 11.09 4.13 0.09
CA GLN A 61 12.36 4.31 -0.60
C GLN A 61 12.91 5.72 -0.40
N ARG A 62 12.04 6.73 -0.45
CA ARG A 62 12.44 8.11 -0.22
C ARG A 62 12.98 8.31 1.19
N ALA A 63 12.38 7.63 2.18
CA ALA A 63 12.76 7.74 3.57
C ALA A 63 14.20 7.27 3.84
N ASP A 64 14.76 6.43 2.95
CA ASP A 64 16.13 5.93 3.10
C ASP A 64 17.19 7.05 2.99
N PHE A 65 16.85 8.15 2.29
CA PHE A 65 17.82 9.24 2.10
C PHE A 65 17.22 10.63 2.32
N ASP A 66 16.02 10.71 2.88
CA ASP A 66 15.35 11.98 3.15
C ASP A 66 14.78 11.94 4.57
N ALA A 67 15.42 12.66 5.49
CA ALA A 67 15.03 12.64 6.90
C ALA A 67 13.61 13.15 7.13
N LYS A 68 13.16 14.10 6.32
CA LYS A 68 11.78 14.62 6.43
C LYS A 68 10.76 13.56 6.04
N ALA A 69 11.03 12.84 4.96
CA ALA A 69 10.15 11.75 4.52
C ALA A 69 10.13 10.63 5.55
N ALA A 70 11.28 10.27 6.12
CA ALA A 70 11.37 9.25 7.16
C ALA A 70 10.55 9.62 8.37
N ARG A 71 10.64 10.85 8.83
CA ARG A 71 9.88 11.34 9.99
C ARG A 71 8.39 11.32 9.72
N MET A 72 8.00 11.79 8.55
CA MET A 72 6.59 11.83 8.15
C MET A 72 6.00 10.42 8.10
N LEU A 73 6.73 9.49 7.52
CA LEU A 73 6.29 8.10 7.42
C LEU A 73 6.13 7.47 8.82
N ASP A 74 7.11 7.71 9.71
CA ASP A 74 7.05 7.21 11.08
C ASP A 74 5.86 7.79 11.84
N ASP A 75 5.62 9.09 11.70
CA ASP A 75 4.51 9.77 12.36
C ASP A 75 3.16 9.19 11.90
N PHE A 76 3.01 8.96 10.61
CA PHE A 76 1.78 8.38 10.07
C PHE A 76 1.61 6.92 10.51
N ALA A 77 2.68 6.15 10.53
CA ALA A 77 2.62 4.76 10.99
C ALA A 77 2.23 4.68 12.46
N GLU A 78 2.79 5.56 13.30
CA GLU A 78 2.42 5.62 14.71
C GLU A 78 0.95 6.02 14.89
N ALA A 79 0.49 7.02 14.13
CA ALA A 79 -0.89 7.46 14.20
C ALA A 79 -1.84 6.33 13.79
N TYR A 80 -1.50 5.59 12.74
CA TYR A 80 -2.30 4.46 12.31
C TYR A 80 -2.41 3.39 13.41
N HIS A 81 -1.28 3.02 14.02
CA HIS A 81 -1.30 1.96 15.04
C HIS A 81 -2.05 2.41 16.30
N ARG A 82 -1.98 3.69 16.65
CA ARG A 82 -2.76 4.22 17.77
C ARG A 82 -4.25 4.14 17.52
N ASP A 83 -4.67 4.40 16.28
CA ASP A 83 -6.08 4.48 15.92
C ASP A 83 -6.52 3.29 15.05
N ARG A 84 -5.78 2.19 15.09
CA ARG A 84 -6.02 1.05 14.18
C ARG A 84 -7.41 0.44 14.28
N ASP A 85 -8.02 0.50 15.46
CA ASP A 85 -9.38 -0.04 15.65
C ASP A 85 -10.43 0.75 14.87
N ILE A 86 -10.11 2.01 14.56
CA ILE A 86 -10.98 2.86 13.72
C ILE A 86 -10.80 2.49 12.24
N HIS A 87 -9.56 2.20 11.82
CA HIS A 87 -9.21 2.01 10.42
C HIS A 87 -9.35 0.55 9.94
N SER A 88 -9.11 -0.42 10.81
CA SER A 88 -9.13 -1.83 10.40
C SER A 88 -10.55 -2.37 10.32
N ALA A 89 -10.68 -3.44 9.55
CA ALA A 89 -11.96 -4.10 9.31
C ALA A 89 -12.53 -4.77 10.55
#